data_536076054c9e63ed7064840a395ac5af
#
_entry.id   536076054c9e63ed7064840a395ac5af
#
_cell.length_a   1.000
_cell.length_b   1.000
_cell.length_c   1.000
_cell.angle_alpha   90.00
_cell.angle_beta   90.00
_cell.angle_gamma   90.00
#
_symmetry.space_group_name_H-M   'P 1'
#
loop_
_entity.id
_entity.type
_entity.pdbx_description
1 polymer ?
#
loop_
_entity_poly.entity_id
_entity_poly.type
_entity_poly.pdbx_seq_one_letter_code
_entity_poly.pdbx_strand_id
1 'polypeptide(L)'
;MARSHIRSSTPHDLSQEIGLSFPLSVPPLAKKVGLPVTLDVVILAAGQGTRMKSALPKVLHPLAGKPLLQHVIDAALALRPEGLHIVIGHGAERVKTAVTAPAARWALQAEQLGTGHAVQQAAPSLRGGGTTLILYGDVPLIGQQSLQSLLAVAARGALGLLTVELADPTGYGRILRDAHGSVRAIVEHKDASDAERAIREVNTGIMAVPTSRLCGWLDQLQNHNSQREYYLTDIIAMAAGSGVRVEAVTASGETEVAGVNDRAQLATLERAAQAARARQLMLAGVTLLDPARIDIRGSVRHGTDVSIDINVIFEGDNTLGSNVSIGAGCVLKNVEIGDGVTIHPHSVIEGARIAAGCSVGPFARLRPGTRMGEGAKIGNFVETKKADIGAHSKISHLSYVGDAVLGEDVNVGAGTITCNYDGVNKFETRIGDGAFIGSNTALVAPVTVGAHATVGAGSVITTSVPENTLAVARGKQRNIDGWKRPEKES
;
A
#
# COMPACT_ATOMS: atom_id res chain seq x y z
N MET A 1 70.23 -2.15 -11.61
CA MET A 1 69.67 -2.39 -10.29
C MET A 1 68.78 -1.20 -9.94
N ALA A 2 67.49 -1.35 -10.02
CA ALA A 2 66.47 -0.59 -9.27
C ALA A 2 65.10 -1.12 -9.70
N ARG A 3 64.47 -1.91 -8.84
CA ARG A 3 63.10 -2.44 -9.01
C ARG A 3 62.13 -1.35 -8.60
N SER A 4 61.28 -0.90 -9.52
CA SER A 4 60.11 -0.05 -9.20
C SER A 4 58.91 -0.95 -8.85
N HIS A 5 58.41 -0.80 -7.63
CA HIS A 5 57.21 -1.48 -7.15
C HIS A 5 55.96 -0.82 -7.79
N ILE A 6 55.22 -1.62 -8.56
CA ILE A 6 53.85 -1.30 -8.96
C ILE A 6 52.99 -1.62 -7.77
N ARG A 7 52.33 -0.60 -7.18
CA ARG A 7 51.26 -0.75 -6.19
C ARG A 7 49.98 -1.03 -6.93
N SER A 8 49.38 -2.19 -6.68
CA SER A 8 48.03 -2.53 -7.06
C SER A 8 47.07 -1.70 -6.23
N SER A 9 46.30 -0.82 -6.85
CA SER A 9 45.17 -0.17 -6.22
C SER A 9 43.95 -1.09 -6.30
N THR A 10 43.51 -1.55 -5.14
CA THR A 10 42.20 -2.20 -4.93
C THR A 10 41.07 -1.25 -5.24
N PRO A 11 39.93 -1.71 -5.80
CA PRO A 11 38.74 -0.86 -6.00
C PRO A 11 38.18 -0.43 -4.66
N HIS A 12 38.02 0.87 -4.48
CA HIS A 12 37.27 1.43 -3.35
C HIS A 12 35.80 1.00 -3.44
N ASP A 13 35.36 0.36 -2.38
CA ASP A 13 33.96 0.05 -2.11
C ASP A 13 33.22 1.36 -1.80
N LEU A 14 32.41 1.84 -2.75
CA LEU A 14 31.57 3.03 -2.65
C LEU A 14 30.25 2.76 -1.90
N SER A 15 30.25 1.87 -0.91
CA SER A 15 29.06 1.56 -0.11
C SER A 15 28.94 2.36 1.20
N GLN A 16 29.80 3.34 1.45
CA GLN A 16 29.67 4.22 2.63
C GLN A 16 29.57 5.68 2.20
N GLU A 17 28.59 6.36 2.83
CA GLU A 17 28.33 7.79 2.83
C GLU A 17 27.32 8.33 1.79
N ILE A 18 26.06 7.90 1.87
CA ILE A 18 24.95 8.83 1.80
C ILE A 18 24.16 8.68 3.11
N GLY A 19 24.57 9.40 4.12
CA GLY A 19 23.92 9.49 5.41
C GLY A 19 22.61 10.26 5.33
N LEU A 20 21.55 9.67 4.80
CA LEU A 20 20.19 10.15 4.97
C LEU A 20 19.61 9.53 6.25
N SER A 21 20.03 10.06 7.41
CA SER A 21 19.35 9.81 8.66
C SER A 21 18.09 10.66 8.71
N PHE A 22 16.98 10.13 8.22
CA PHE A 22 15.66 10.68 8.53
C PHE A 22 15.25 10.17 9.91
N PRO A 23 14.89 11.05 10.85
CA PRO A 23 14.33 10.59 12.10
C PRO A 23 12.96 9.98 11.82
N LEU A 24 12.84 8.66 11.99
CA LEU A 24 11.58 7.99 12.20
C LEU A 24 11.00 8.48 13.54
N SER A 25 10.47 9.68 13.57
CA SER A 25 9.62 10.09 14.68
C SER A 25 8.21 9.61 14.44
N VAL A 26 8.00 8.31 14.64
CA VAL A 26 6.74 7.88 15.25
C VAL A 26 6.70 8.60 16.59
N PRO A 27 5.69 9.43 16.89
CA PRO A 27 5.61 10.07 18.20
C PRO A 27 5.68 8.97 19.25
N PRO A 28 6.45 9.15 20.34
CA PRO A 28 6.53 8.14 21.38
C PRO A 28 5.13 7.91 21.90
N LEU A 29 4.62 6.69 21.69
CA LEU A 29 3.36 6.21 22.23
C LEU A 29 3.30 6.59 23.70
N ALA A 30 2.22 7.25 24.07
CA ALA A 30 1.85 7.61 25.43
C ALA A 30 2.27 6.49 26.39
N LYS A 31 2.80 6.91 27.57
CA LYS A 31 3.25 6.04 28.66
C LYS A 31 2.34 4.82 28.78
N LYS A 32 2.94 3.63 28.91
CA LYS A 32 2.27 2.38 29.27
C LYS A 32 1.25 2.67 30.38
N VAL A 33 -0.04 2.74 30.02
CA VAL A 33 -1.10 2.46 30.98
C VAL A 33 -0.88 1.00 31.33
N GLY A 34 -0.64 0.70 32.60
CA GLY A 34 -0.28 -0.63 33.08
C GLY A 34 -1.25 -1.68 32.58
N LEU A 35 -0.83 -2.44 31.58
CA LEU A 35 -1.47 -3.66 31.13
C LEU A 35 -0.60 -4.82 31.63
N PRO A 36 -0.88 -5.41 32.79
CA PRO A 36 -0.30 -6.68 33.17
C PRO A 36 -1.36 -7.76 32.98
N VAL A 37 -1.84 -7.98 31.78
CA VAL A 37 -2.76 -9.09 31.50
C VAL A 37 -2.45 -9.58 30.11
N THR A 38 -2.20 -10.88 29.97
CA THR A 38 -2.00 -11.53 28.66
C THR A 38 -3.14 -11.16 27.72
N LEU A 39 -2.81 -10.73 26.50
CA LEU A 39 -3.78 -10.36 25.48
C LEU A 39 -3.79 -11.43 24.38
N ASP A 40 -4.91 -12.08 24.21
CA ASP A 40 -5.20 -12.87 23.03
C ASP A 40 -6.16 -12.08 22.10
N VAL A 41 -5.87 -12.05 20.81
CA VAL A 41 -6.76 -11.45 19.81
C VAL A 41 -7.33 -12.56 18.93
N VAL A 42 -8.65 -12.58 18.77
CA VAL A 42 -9.37 -13.48 17.86
C VAL A 42 -9.96 -12.67 16.73
N ILE A 43 -9.59 -12.98 15.48
CA ILE A 43 -10.13 -12.33 14.29
C ILE A 43 -11.05 -13.30 13.55
N LEU A 44 -12.32 -12.94 13.39
CA LEU A 44 -13.32 -13.75 12.68
C LEU A 44 -13.27 -13.45 11.17
N ALA A 45 -12.80 -14.42 10.38
CA ALA A 45 -12.60 -14.29 8.94
C ALA A 45 -13.18 -15.50 8.15
N ALA A 46 -14.14 -16.25 8.73
CA ALA A 46 -14.68 -17.50 8.16
C ALA A 46 -15.88 -17.30 7.22
N GLY A 47 -16.43 -16.09 7.12
CA GLY A 47 -17.66 -15.81 6.37
C GLY A 47 -17.52 -16.03 4.86
N GLN A 48 -18.55 -16.62 4.23
CA GLN A 48 -18.55 -16.94 2.79
C GLN A 48 -18.56 -15.71 1.88
N GLY A 49 -19.18 -14.58 2.30
CA GLY A 49 -19.20 -13.34 1.53
C GLY A 49 -19.95 -13.43 0.20
N THR A 50 -21.04 -14.19 0.12
CA THR A 50 -21.81 -14.42 -1.11
C THR A 50 -22.29 -13.15 -1.82
N ARG A 51 -22.60 -12.08 -1.06
CA ARG A 51 -23.00 -10.77 -1.57
C ARG A 51 -21.90 -10.04 -2.37
N MET A 52 -20.64 -10.43 -2.21
CA MET A 52 -19.53 -9.90 -3.01
C MET A 52 -19.55 -10.37 -4.47
N LYS A 53 -20.29 -11.43 -4.79
CA LYS A 53 -20.37 -12.05 -6.12
C LYS A 53 -18.97 -12.26 -6.73
N SER A 54 -18.08 -12.88 -5.99
CA SER A 54 -16.66 -13.04 -6.32
C SER A 54 -16.14 -14.42 -5.93
N ALA A 55 -15.22 -14.94 -6.73
CA ALA A 55 -14.43 -16.13 -6.37
C ALA A 55 -13.33 -15.81 -5.34
N LEU A 56 -13.05 -14.53 -5.09
CA LEU A 56 -12.13 -14.09 -4.05
C LEU A 56 -12.86 -14.09 -2.71
N PRO A 57 -12.31 -14.74 -1.65
CA PRO A 57 -12.86 -14.62 -0.31
C PRO A 57 -13.07 -13.16 0.10
N LYS A 58 -14.20 -12.86 0.77
CA LYS A 58 -14.59 -11.49 1.13
C LYS A 58 -13.46 -10.70 1.78
N VAL A 59 -12.80 -11.29 2.75
CA VAL A 59 -11.74 -10.68 3.55
C VAL A 59 -10.44 -10.40 2.78
N LEU A 60 -10.32 -10.92 1.56
CA LEU A 60 -9.17 -10.68 0.68
C LEU A 60 -9.39 -9.57 -0.34
N HIS A 61 -10.60 -9.01 -0.44
CA HIS A 61 -10.80 -7.85 -1.30
C HIS A 61 -9.92 -6.69 -0.85
N PRO A 62 -9.25 -6.00 -1.78
CA PRO A 62 -8.35 -4.90 -1.43
C PRO A 62 -9.12 -3.65 -1.02
N LEU A 63 -8.61 -2.99 0.01
CA LEU A 63 -8.96 -1.62 0.42
C LEU A 63 -7.64 -0.86 0.54
N ALA A 64 -7.52 0.23 -0.16
CA ALA A 64 -6.30 1.03 -0.23
C ALA A 64 -5.02 0.20 -0.48
N GLY A 65 -5.13 -0.81 -1.36
CA GLY A 65 -4.02 -1.67 -1.80
C GLY A 65 -3.70 -2.86 -0.91
N LYS A 66 -4.39 -3.05 0.24
CA LYS A 66 -4.19 -4.19 1.16
C LYS A 66 -5.49 -4.99 1.33
N PRO A 67 -5.45 -6.33 1.51
CA PRO A 67 -6.64 -7.11 1.88
C PRO A 67 -7.35 -6.54 3.11
N LEU A 68 -8.68 -6.61 3.16
CA LEU A 68 -9.47 -6.19 4.33
C LEU A 68 -8.92 -6.81 5.62
N LEU A 69 -8.68 -8.12 5.61
CA LEU A 69 -8.14 -8.85 6.76
C LEU A 69 -6.76 -8.35 7.18
N GLN A 70 -5.90 -7.92 6.23
CA GLN A 70 -4.59 -7.41 6.58
C GLN A 70 -4.66 -6.12 7.39
N HIS A 71 -5.63 -5.24 7.12
CA HIS A 71 -5.85 -4.04 7.94
C HIS A 71 -6.18 -4.40 9.39
N VAL A 72 -7.03 -5.41 9.59
CA VAL A 72 -7.42 -5.86 10.94
C VAL A 72 -6.25 -6.56 11.65
N ILE A 73 -5.46 -7.37 10.92
CA ILE A 73 -4.24 -7.99 11.43
C ILE A 73 -3.23 -6.91 11.86
N ASP A 74 -3.00 -5.90 11.03
CA ASP A 74 -2.08 -4.80 11.32
C ASP A 74 -2.55 -4.04 12.60
N ALA A 75 -3.85 -3.78 12.72
CA ALA A 75 -4.44 -3.14 13.90
C ALA A 75 -4.29 -4.00 15.16
N ALA A 76 -4.48 -5.31 15.05
CA ALA A 76 -4.29 -6.26 16.15
C ALA A 76 -2.81 -6.34 16.58
N LEU A 77 -1.89 -6.47 15.64
CA LEU A 77 -0.46 -6.56 15.92
C LEU A 77 0.12 -5.29 16.58
N ALA A 78 -0.45 -4.11 16.27
CA ALA A 78 -0.06 -2.86 16.93
C ALA A 78 -0.34 -2.85 18.44
N LEU A 79 -1.26 -3.68 18.93
CA LEU A 79 -1.54 -3.89 20.36
C LEU A 79 -0.52 -4.83 21.03
N ARG A 80 0.37 -5.47 20.26
CA ARG A 80 1.38 -6.44 20.71
C ARG A 80 0.76 -7.59 21.52
N PRO A 81 -0.20 -8.35 20.96
CA PRO A 81 -0.81 -9.47 21.65
C PRO A 81 0.19 -10.61 21.85
N GLU A 82 0.03 -11.39 22.92
CA GLU A 82 0.77 -12.64 23.13
C GLU A 82 0.22 -13.79 22.26
N GLY A 83 -1.05 -13.72 21.86
CA GLY A 83 -1.67 -14.66 20.94
C GLY A 83 -2.50 -13.96 19.88
N LEU A 84 -2.28 -14.33 18.61
CA LEU A 84 -3.12 -13.91 17.50
C LEU A 84 -3.77 -15.16 16.91
N HIS A 85 -5.10 -15.22 16.96
CA HIS A 85 -5.92 -16.35 16.49
C HIS A 85 -6.80 -15.87 15.35
N ILE A 86 -6.70 -16.51 14.19
CA ILE A 86 -7.49 -16.13 13.01
C ILE A 86 -8.40 -17.28 12.65
N VAL A 87 -9.71 -17.05 12.76
CA VAL A 87 -10.72 -18.05 12.41
C VAL A 87 -11.06 -17.93 10.94
N ILE A 88 -10.78 -18.97 10.19
CA ILE A 88 -10.95 -19.06 8.73
C ILE A 88 -11.95 -20.17 8.37
N GLY A 89 -12.54 -20.06 7.20
CA GLY A 89 -13.52 -21.03 6.69
C GLY A 89 -13.35 -21.24 5.20
N HIS A 90 -14.29 -20.76 4.40
CA HIS A 90 -14.22 -20.87 2.94
C HIS A 90 -12.95 -20.20 2.36
N GLY A 91 -12.22 -20.94 1.52
CA GLY A 91 -10.98 -20.46 0.91
C GLY A 91 -9.79 -20.32 1.88
N ALA A 92 -9.77 -21.10 2.97
CA ALA A 92 -8.80 -21.04 4.06
C ALA A 92 -7.34 -20.95 3.59
N GLU A 93 -6.89 -21.81 2.69
CA GLU A 93 -5.48 -21.81 2.22
C GLU A 93 -5.14 -20.54 1.43
N ARG A 94 -6.09 -20.04 0.65
CA ARG A 94 -5.92 -18.79 -0.07
C ARG A 94 -5.82 -17.59 0.88
N VAL A 95 -6.59 -17.61 1.97
CA VAL A 95 -6.51 -16.56 3.01
C VAL A 95 -5.14 -16.61 3.69
N LYS A 96 -4.66 -17.76 4.11
CA LYS A 96 -3.35 -17.90 4.77
C LYS A 96 -2.18 -17.40 3.91
N THR A 97 -2.22 -17.69 2.60
CA THR A 97 -1.13 -17.29 1.69
C THR A 97 -1.18 -15.82 1.29
N ALA A 98 -2.34 -15.17 1.37
CA ALA A 98 -2.54 -13.80 0.90
C ALA A 98 -2.26 -12.73 1.97
N VAL A 99 -2.11 -13.09 3.24
CA VAL A 99 -1.88 -12.14 4.33
C VAL A 99 -0.59 -12.44 5.08
N THR A 100 0.00 -11.41 5.64
CA THR A 100 1.16 -11.51 6.52
C THR A 100 0.69 -11.50 7.98
N ALA A 101 0.77 -12.66 8.64
CA ALA A 101 0.33 -12.84 10.01
C ALA A 101 1.37 -13.67 10.78
N PRO A 102 2.51 -13.08 11.19
CA PRO A 102 3.57 -13.81 11.87
C PRO A 102 3.06 -14.37 13.19
N ALA A 103 3.41 -15.64 13.46
CA ALA A 103 3.01 -16.39 14.66
C ALA A 103 1.50 -16.54 14.89
N ALA A 104 0.64 -16.28 13.87
CA ALA A 104 -0.79 -16.46 13.99
C ALA A 104 -1.14 -17.96 14.12
N ARG A 105 -2.09 -18.25 14.98
CA ARG A 105 -2.74 -19.55 15.11
C ARG A 105 -4.03 -19.54 14.27
N TRP A 106 -4.13 -20.48 13.36
CA TRP A 106 -5.26 -20.59 12.45
C TRP A 106 -6.26 -21.60 12.98
N ALA A 107 -7.50 -21.17 13.19
CA ALA A 107 -8.61 -22.05 13.58
C ALA A 107 -9.55 -22.22 12.37
N LEU A 108 -9.90 -23.46 12.04
CA LEU A 108 -10.79 -23.75 10.93
C LEU A 108 -12.23 -23.87 11.43
N GLN A 109 -13.11 -22.99 10.96
CA GLN A 109 -14.55 -23.14 11.07
C GLN A 109 -15.07 -23.87 9.84
N ALA A 110 -15.19 -25.19 9.92
CA ALA A 110 -15.62 -26.02 8.78
C ALA A 110 -17.07 -25.75 8.39
N GLU A 111 -17.95 -25.60 9.38
CA GLU A 111 -19.36 -25.26 9.22
C GLU A 111 -19.63 -23.87 9.78
N GLN A 112 -20.31 -23.01 9.03
CA GLN A 112 -20.63 -21.65 9.44
C GLN A 112 -21.90 -21.62 10.29
N LEU A 113 -21.79 -22.05 11.54
CA LEU A 113 -22.91 -22.14 12.51
C LEU A 113 -23.03 -20.88 13.39
N GLY A 114 -22.52 -19.74 12.93
CA GLY A 114 -22.62 -18.48 13.62
C GLY A 114 -21.29 -17.96 14.22
N THR A 115 -21.34 -16.75 14.76
CA THR A 115 -20.16 -16.02 15.29
C THR A 115 -19.66 -16.61 16.60
N GLY A 116 -20.55 -17.09 17.47
CA GLY A 116 -20.19 -17.83 18.68
C GLY A 116 -19.45 -19.12 18.36
N HIS A 117 -19.94 -19.92 17.40
CA HIS A 117 -19.26 -21.10 16.91
C HIS A 117 -17.87 -20.79 16.33
N ALA A 118 -17.72 -19.64 15.65
CA ALA A 118 -16.41 -19.23 15.16
C ALA A 118 -15.41 -19.00 16.29
N VAL A 119 -15.80 -18.32 17.37
CA VAL A 119 -14.94 -18.10 18.54
C VAL A 119 -14.63 -19.41 19.26
N GLN A 120 -15.60 -20.35 19.35
CA GLN A 120 -15.39 -21.70 19.91
C GLN A 120 -14.24 -22.45 19.21
N GLN A 121 -14.03 -22.27 17.88
CA GLN A 121 -12.92 -22.89 17.17
C GLN A 121 -11.54 -22.37 17.64
N ALA A 122 -11.45 -21.13 18.10
CA ALA A 122 -10.23 -20.56 18.63
C ALA A 122 -10.03 -20.82 20.14
N ALA A 123 -11.12 -21.06 20.87
CA ALA A 123 -11.13 -21.19 22.33
C ALA A 123 -10.08 -22.17 22.91
N PRO A 124 -9.84 -23.38 22.33
CA PRO A 124 -8.84 -24.31 22.85
C PRO A 124 -7.40 -23.80 22.84
N SER A 125 -7.12 -22.76 22.03
CA SER A 125 -5.79 -22.16 21.90
C SER A 125 -5.62 -20.86 22.69
N LEU A 126 -6.69 -20.37 23.33
CA LEU A 126 -6.63 -19.19 24.21
C LEU A 126 -5.94 -19.51 25.52
N ARG A 127 -5.24 -18.53 26.06
CA ARG A 127 -4.61 -18.62 27.38
C ARG A 127 -5.67 -18.37 28.43
N GLY A 128 -5.82 -19.24 29.42
CA GLY A 128 -6.89 -19.20 30.40
C GLY A 128 -6.95 -17.94 31.30
N GLY A 129 -5.92 -17.09 31.29
CA GLY A 129 -5.89 -15.82 32.01
C GLY A 129 -5.83 -14.64 31.02
N GLY A 130 -6.21 -13.45 31.50
CA GLY A 130 -6.07 -12.24 30.69
C GLY A 130 -7.32 -11.81 29.96
N THR A 131 -7.14 -11.16 28.82
CA THR A 131 -8.20 -10.58 27.99
C THR A 131 -8.19 -11.19 26.60
N THR A 132 -9.36 -11.55 26.10
CA THR A 132 -9.57 -11.91 24.69
C THR A 132 -10.27 -10.74 24.01
N LEU A 133 -9.61 -10.15 22.98
CA LEU A 133 -10.18 -9.15 22.10
C LEU A 133 -10.69 -9.84 20.83
N ILE A 134 -11.97 -9.65 20.52
CA ILE A 134 -12.63 -10.27 19.36
C ILE A 134 -12.85 -9.18 18.29
N LEU A 135 -12.33 -9.44 17.09
CA LEU A 135 -12.38 -8.56 15.93
C LEU A 135 -13.00 -9.27 14.72
N TYR A 136 -13.44 -8.49 13.76
CA TYR A 136 -14.01 -8.99 12.50
C TYR A 136 -13.09 -8.65 11.33
N GLY A 137 -12.70 -9.64 10.53
CA GLY A 137 -11.77 -9.52 9.42
C GLY A 137 -12.26 -8.67 8.24
N ASP A 138 -13.52 -8.27 8.26
CA ASP A 138 -14.16 -7.40 7.28
C ASP A 138 -14.47 -5.98 7.80
N VAL A 139 -13.95 -5.60 8.98
CA VAL A 139 -14.02 -4.26 9.57
C VAL A 139 -12.64 -3.60 9.52
N PRO A 140 -12.18 -3.16 8.34
CA PRO A 140 -10.77 -2.83 8.09
C PRO A 140 -10.31 -1.51 8.69
N LEU A 141 -11.22 -0.61 9.08
CA LEU A 141 -10.91 0.75 9.53
C LEU A 141 -10.97 0.92 11.05
N ILE A 142 -10.99 -0.18 11.80
CA ILE A 142 -11.03 -0.15 13.27
C ILE A 142 -9.85 0.64 13.84
N GLY A 143 -10.15 1.61 14.71
CA GLY A 143 -9.19 2.54 15.28
C GLY A 143 -8.46 1.99 16.52
N GLN A 144 -7.19 2.32 16.66
CA GLN A 144 -6.39 1.92 17.82
C GLN A 144 -6.94 2.48 19.14
N GLN A 145 -7.50 3.68 19.12
CA GLN A 145 -8.06 4.32 20.32
C GLN A 145 -9.26 3.54 20.88
N SER A 146 -10.17 3.11 20.02
CA SER A 146 -11.34 2.29 20.40
C SER A 146 -10.91 0.95 20.96
N LEU A 147 -9.93 0.29 20.33
CA LEU A 147 -9.38 -0.97 20.82
C LEU A 147 -8.71 -0.81 22.19
N GLN A 148 -7.91 0.23 22.40
CA GLN A 148 -7.29 0.52 23.70
C GLN A 148 -8.33 0.82 24.77
N SER A 149 -9.40 1.54 24.44
CA SER A 149 -10.52 1.81 25.36
C SER A 149 -11.23 0.54 25.81
N LEU A 150 -11.49 -0.40 24.88
CA LEU A 150 -12.04 -1.72 25.20
C LEU A 150 -11.12 -2.52 26.14
N LEU A 151 -9.81 -2.53 25.85
CA LEU A 151 -8.83 -3.21 26.71
C LEU A 151 -8.75 -2.58 28.10
N ALA A 152 -8.88 -1.27 28.21
CA ALA A 152 -8.92 -0.59 29.51
C ALA A 152 -10.17 -0.97 30.33
N VAL A 153 -11.31 -1.23 29.68
CA VAL A 153 -12.50 -1.79 30.32
C VAL A 153 -12.23 -3.20 30.82
N ALA A 154 -11.68 -4.07 29.97
CA ALA A 154 -11.41 -5.47 30.30
C ALA A 154 -10.36 -5.62 31.41
N ALA A 155 -9.38 -4.71 31.49
CA ALA A 155 -8.38 -4.68 32.55
C ALA A 155 -8.99 -4.45 33.96
N ARG A 156 -10.22 -3.91 34.05
CA ARG A 156 -10.98 -3.77 35.30
C ARG A 156 -11.89 -4.98 35.61
N GLY A 157 -11.78 -6.07 34.84
CA GLY A 157 -12.57 -7.27 35.00
C GLY A 157 -14.00 -7.17 34.40
N ALA A 158 -14.31 -6.10 33.66
CA ALA A 158 -15.57 -5.91 32.96
C ALA A 158 -15.48 -6.44 31.52
N LEU A 159 -16.63 -6.65 30.88
CA LEU A 159 -16.70 -6.91 29.44
C LEU A 159 -16.84 -5.56 28.71
N GLY A 160 -15.87 -5.22 27.86
CA GLY A 160 -15.92 -4.04 27.00
C GLY A 160 -16.61 -4.38 25.68
N LEU A 161 -17.65 -3.64 25.32
CA LEU A 161 -18.42 -3.80 24.10
C LEU A 161 -18.34 -2.53 23.25
N LEU A 162 -17.86 -2.63 22.01
CA LEU A 162 -17.84 -1.50 21.09
C LEU A 162 -19.24 -1.29 20.48
N THR A 163 -19.81 -0.10 20.66
CA THR A 163 -21.12 0.28 20.14
C THR A 163 -21.00 1.50 19.22
N VAL A 164 -22.02 1.74 18.43
CA VAL A 164 -22.15 2.95 17.60
C VAL A 164 -23.62 3.33 17.47
N GLU A 165 -23.93 4.61 17.40
CA GLU A 165 -25.25 5.10 17.02
C GLU A 165 -25.34 5.28 15.52
N LEU A 166 -26.35 4.66 14.89
CA LEU A 166 -26.60 4.75 13.45
C LEU A 166 -27.89 5.49 13.16
N ALA A 167 -27.90 6.24 12.07
CA ALA A 167 -29.15 6.86 11.55
C ALA A 167 -30.12 5.78 11.06
N ASP A 168 -29.59 4.78 10.34
CA ASP A 168 -30.31 3.56 9.94
C ASP A 168 -29.64 2.33 10.55
N PRO A 169 -30.19 1.80 11.66
CA PRO A 169 -29.65 0.63 12.34
C PRO A 169 -30.04 -0.72 11.71
N THR A 170 -30.67 -0.73 10.54
CA THR A 170 -31.16 -1.96 9.89
C THR A 170 -30.06 -3.01 9.72
N GLY A 171 -30.35 -4.23 10.13
CA GLY A 171 -29.45 -5.38 10.00
C GLY A 171 -28.45 -5.57 11.15
N TYR A 172 -28.37 -4.64 12.11
CA TYR A 172 -27.50 -4.74 13.27
C TYR A 172 -28.24 -5.23 14.52
N GLY A 173 -27.51 -5.84 15.46
CA GLY A 173 -28.02 -6.13 16.82
C GLY A 173 -28.18 -4.85 17.62
N ARG A 174 -29.28 -4.74 18.37
CA ARG A 174 -29.62 -3.58 19.21
C ARG A 174 -29.12 -3.74 20.62
N ILE A 175 -28.57 -2.68 21.20
CA ILE A 175 -28.11 -2.67 22.58
C ILE A 175 -29.32 -2.44 23.50
N LEU A 176 -29.63 -3.43 24.32
CA LEU A 176 -30.68 -3.31 25.34
C LEU A 176 -30.06 -2.88 26.66
N ARG A 177 -30.63 -1.82 27.26
CA ARG A 177 -30.22 -1.27 28.56
C ARG A 177 -31.29 -1.46 29.60
N ASP A 178 -30.90 -1.60 30.84
CA ASP A 178 -31.80 -1.62 31.97
C ASP A 178 -32.26 -0.18 32.37
N ALA A 179 -33.09 -0.08 33.38
CA ALA A 179 -33.58 1.21 33.90
C ALA A 179 -32.47 2.14 34.43
N HIS A 180 -31.31 1.62 34.75
CA HIS A 180 -30.13 2.35 35.21
C HIS A 180 -29.12 2.69 34.08
N GLY A 181 -29.50 2.36 32.83
CA GLY A 181 -28.66 2.61 31.65
C GLY A 181 -27.53 1.57 31.42
N SER A 182 -27.46 0.51 32.23
CA SER A 182 -26.46 -0.55 32.06
C SER A 182 -26.84 -1.47 30.88
N VAL A 183 -25.84 -1.92 30.12
CA VAL A 183 -26.05 -2.87 29.03
C VAL A 183 -26.49 -4.22 29.62
N ARG A 184 -27.65 -4.69 29.22
CA ARG A 184 -28.26 -5.94 29.68
C ARG A 184 -28.15 -7.10 28.67
N ALA A 185 -28.40 -6.80 27.41
CA ALA A 185 -28.41 -7.79 26.33
C ALA A 185 -28.24 -7.11 24.97
N ILE A 186 -28.02 -7.94 23.95
CA ILE A 186 -28.14 -7.55 22.55
C ILE A 186 -29.26 -8.40 21.94
N VAL A 187 -30.16 -7.76 21.15
CA VAL A 187 -31.15 -8.47 20.36
C VAL A 187 -30.82 -8.29 18.87
N GLU A 188 -30.68 -9.39 18.15
CA GLU A 188 -30.38 -9.38 16.72
C GLU A 188 -31.58 -8.82 15.92
N HIS A 189 -31.31 -8.13 14.81
CA HIS A 189 -32.36 -7.45 14.03
C HIS A 189 -33.56 -8.33 13.66
N LYS A 190 -33.30 -9.61 13.33
CA LYS A 190 -34.33 -10.57 12.92
C LYS A 190 -35.22 -11.04 14.07
N ASP A 191 -34.69 -11.01 15.29
CA ASP A 191 -35.36 -11.46 16.51
C ASP A 191 -35.96 -10.28 17.31
N ALA A 192 -35.65 -9.03 16.90
CA ALA A 192 -36.09 -7.82 17.59
C ALA A 192 -37.56 -7.49 17.33
N SER A 193 -38.27 -7.04 18.37
CA SER A 193 -39.57 -6.42 18.28
C SER A 193 -39.50 -5.03 17.59
N ASP A 194 -40.64 -4.46 17.20
CA ASP A 194 -40.67 -3.14 16.56
C ASP A 194 -40.12 -2.03 17.48
N ALA A 195 -40.41 -2.10 18.78
CA ALA A 195 -39.86 -1.17 19.77
C ALA A 195 -38.32 -1.28 19.88
N GLU A 196 -37.79 -2.49 19.87
CA GLU A 196 -36.34 -2.73 19.91
C GLU A 196 -35.68 -2.30 18.59
N ARG A 197 -36.33 -2.51 17.44
CA ARG A 197 -35.82 -2.04 16.13
C ARG A 197 -35.65 -0.53 16.06
N ALA A 198 -36.42 0.24 16.84
CA ALA A 198 -36.31 1.70 16.91
C ALA A 198 -35.03 2.18 17.66
N ILE A 199 -34.37 1.32 18.42
CA ILE A 199 -33.11 1.64 19.10
C ILE A 199 -32.03 1.88 18.06
N ARG A 200 -31.33 3.03 18.19
CA ARG A 200 -30.28 3.45 17.26
C ARG A 200 -28.85 2.99 17.66
N GLU A 201 -28.68 2.71 18.96
CA GLU A 201 -27.39 2.17 19.45
C GLU A 201 -27.29 0.68 19.07
N VAL A 202 -26.25 0.36 18.31
CA VAL A 202 -26.07 -0.98 17.75
C VAL A 202 -24.76 -1.61 18.19
N ASN A 203 -24.77 -2.93 18.17
CA ASN A 203 -23.59 -3.76 18.38
C ASN A 203 -22.70 -3.78 17.13
N THR A 204 -21.41 -3.57 17.30
CA THR A 204 -20.43 -3.71 16.23
C THR A 204 -19.85 -5.13 16.11
N GLY A 205 -20.10 -5.98 17.11
CA GLY A 205 -19.49 -7.30 17.26
C GLY A 205 -18.10 -7.28 17.94
N ILE A 206 -17.42 -6.14 17.96
CA ILE A 206 -16.09 -5.98 18.52
C ILE A 206 -16.20 -5.86 20.05
N MET A 207 -15.44 -6.71 20.76
CA MET A 207 -15.50 -6.75 22.22
C MET A 207 -14.20 -7.23 22.87
N ALA A 208 -13.93 -6.80 24.09
CA ALA A 208 -12.87 -7.29 24.93
C ALA A 208 -13.46 -8.00 26.14
N VAL A 209 -13.11 -9.27 26.30
CA VAL A 209 -13.75 -10.18 27.29
C VAL A 209 -12.70 -10.75 28.21
N PRO A 210 -12.91 -10.81 29.54
CA PRO A 210 -12.06 -11.61 30.42
C PRO A 210 -12.02 -13.07 29.97
N THR A 211 -10.84 -13.57 29.55
CA THR A 211 -10.69 -14.91 28.94
C THR A 211 -11.19 -16.02 29.85
N SER A 212 -10.98 -15.89 31.15
CA SER A 212 -11.43 -16.87 32.17
C SER A 212 -12.96 -17.07 32.19
N ARG A 213 -13.73 -16.11 31.70
CA ARG A 213 -15.20 -16.18 31.63
C ARG A 213 -15.69 -16.60 30.26
N LEU A 214 -14.97 -16.19 29.21
CA LEU A 214 -15.37 -16.40 27.82
C LEU A 214 -15.64 -17.87 27.49
N CYS A 215 -14.71 -18.77 27.83
CA CYS A 215 -14.87 -20.19 27.49
C CYS A 215 -16.14 -20.80 28.11
N GLY A 216 -16.40 -20.50 29.39
CA GLY A 216 -17.61 -21.01 30.05
C GLY A 216 -18.92 -20.45 29.49
N TRP A 217 -18.92 -19.22 28.95
CA TRP A 217 -20.08 -18.69 28.24
C TRP A 217 -20.22 -19.28 26.85
N LEU A 218 -19.14 -19.50 26.13
CA LEU A 218 -19.15 -20.13 24.80
C LEU A 218 -19.75 -21.55 24.85
N ASP A 219 -19.46 -22.33 25.91
CA ASP A 219 -19.99 -23.67 26.10
C ASP A 219 -21.50 -23.68 26.36
N GLN A 220 -22.08 -22.56 26.80
CA GLN A 220 -23.51 -22.42 27.10
C GLN A 220 -24.33 -21.84 25.96
N LEU A 221 -23.69 -21.43 24.86
CA LEU A 221 -24.40 -20.88 23.71
C LEU A 221 -25.40 -21.86 23.14
N GLN A 222 -26.55 -21.35 22.77
CA GLN A 222 -27.62 -22.12 22.13
C GLN A 222 -27.88 -21.57 20.72
N ASN A 223 -28.50 -22.37 19.87
CA ASN A 223 -28.88 -21.98 18.51
C ASN A 223 -30.42 -21.89 18.31
N HIS A 224 -31.14 -21.68 19.39
CA HIS A 224 -32.60 -21.56 19.40
C HIS A 224 -33.05 -20.14 19.02
N ASN A 225 -32.67 -19.68 17.84
CA ASN A 225 -32.99 -18.36 17.28
C ASN A 225 -33.47 -18.48 15.82
N SER A 226 -33.89 -17.38 15.22
CA SER A 226 -34.44 -17.34 13.86
C SER A 226 -33.48 -17.84 12.78
N GLN A 227 -32.16 -17.76 13.02
CA GLN A 227 -31.11 -18.19 12.07
C GLN A 227 -30.56 -19.58 12.37
N ARG A 228 -30.89 -20.19 13.53
CA ARG A 228 -30.31 -21.46 14.03
C ARG A 228 -28.77 -21.39 14.15
N GLU A 229 -28.26 -20.25 14.55
CA GLU A 229 -26.83 -19.98 14.71
C GLU A 229 -26.46 -19.77 16.17
N TYR A 230 -25.23 -20.09 16.55
CA TYR A 230 -24.68 -19.76 17.86
C TYR A 230 -24.26 -18.29 17.85
N TYR A 231 -25.09 -17.40 18.43
CA TYR A 231 -24.81 -15.98 18.46
C TYR A 231 -23.78 -15.64 19.54
N LEU A 232 -22.67 -15.02 19.12
CA LEU A 232 -21.68 -14.51 20.09
C LEU A 232 -22.29 -13.45 21.01
N THR A 233 -23.27 -12.70 20.53
CA THR A 233 -23.95 -11.64 21.24
C THR A 233 -24.69 -12.12 22.50
N ASP A 234 -25.02 -13.41 22.59
CA ASP A 234 -25.67 -13.98 23.78
C ASP A 234 -24.79 -13.96 25.03
N ILE A 235 -23.44 -13.92 24.86
CA ILE A 235 -22.53 -13.78 26.01
C ILE A 235 -22.73 -12.48 26.77
N ILE A 236 -23.32 -11.45 26.17
CA ILE A 236 -23.62 -10.17 26.83
C ILE A 236 -24.66 -10.35 27.93
N ALA A 237 -25.75 -11.07 27.59
CA ALA A 237 -26.78 -11.41 28.59
C ALA A 237 -26.24 -12.35 29.69
N MET A 238 -25.39 -13.31 29.33
CA MET A 238 -24.73 -14.22 30.27
C MET A 238 -23.78 -13.44 31.22
N ALA A 239 -23.02 -12.48 30.69
CA ALA A 239 -22.15 -11.63 31.50
C ALA A 239 -22.97 -10.82 32.50
N ALA A 240 -24.00 -10.11 32.04
CA ALA A 240 -24.89 -9.32 32.89
C ALA A 240 -25.56 -10.20 33.95
N GLY A 241 -26.08 -11.37 33.59
CA GLY A 241 -26.72 -12.34 34.49
C GLY A 241 -25.79 -12.98 35.52
N SER A 242 -24.49 -13.07 35.20
CA SER A 242 -23.46 -13.61 36.12
C SER A 242 -22.77 -12.52 36.97
N GLY A 243 -23.27 -11.28 36.94
CA GLY A 243 -22.73 -10.17 37.72
C GLY A 243 -21.43 -9.56 37.14
N VAL A 244 -21.05 -9.93 35.91
CA VAL A 244 -19.94 -9.29 35.21
C VAL A 244 -20.49 -8.01 34.55
N ARG A 245 -19.88 -6.87 34.89
CA ARG A 245 -20.29 -5.57 34.34
C ARG A 245 -19.99 -5.52 32.83
N VAL A 246 -20.96 -5.09 32.04
CA VAL A 246 -20.80 -4.82 30.60
C VAL A 246 -20.75 -3.31 30.40
N GLU A 247 -19.60 -2.83 29.88
CA GLU A 247 -19.39 -1.41 29.62
C GLU A 247 -19.34 -1.16 28.11
N ALA A 248 -20.23 -0.31 27.61
CA ALA A 248 -20.20 0.14 26.23
C ALA A 248 -19.10 1.18 26.03
N VAL A 249 -18.32 1.01 24.97
CA VAL A 249 -17.37 1.99 24.43
C VAL A 249 -17.96 2.44 23.11
N THR A 250 -18.21 3.74 22.95
CA THR A 250 -18.75 4.28 21.69
C THR A 250 -17.62 4.48 20.68
N ALA A 251 -17.78 3.94 19.48
CA ALA A 251 -16.86 4.16 18.37
C ALA A 251 -16.82 5.64 17.95
N SER A 252 -15.72 6.05 17.31
CA SER A 252 -15.54 7.43 16.83
C SER A 252 -16.53 7.82 15.72
N GLY A 253 -17.15 6.85 15.08
CA GLY A 253 -18.17 7.02 14.06
C GLY A 253 -18.44 5.72 13.29
N GLU A 254 -19.46 5.76 12.44
CA GLU A 254 -19.95 4.63 11.64
C GLU A 254 -18.83 4.02 10.77
N THR A 255 -18.05 4.87 10.11
CA THR A 255 -16.98 4.43 9.19
C THR A 255 -15.93 3.54 9.87
N GLU A 256 -15.64 3.79 11.15
CA GLU A 256 -14.64 3.02 11.91
C GLU A 256 -15.04 1.55 12.05
N VAL A 257 -16.34 1.30 12.24
CA VAL A 257 -16.89 -0.01 12.56
C VAL A 257 -17.66 -0.66 11.40
N ALA A 258 -17.70 0.03 10.25
CA ALA A 258 -18.39 -0.48 9.09
C ALA A 258 -17.74 -1.72 8.52
N GLY A 259 -18.51 -2.80 8.38
CA GLY A 259 -18.11 -4.04 7.73
C GLY A 259 -18.38 -3.99 6.22
N VAL A 260 -17.53 -4.66 5.46
CA VAL A 260 -17.70 -4.81 4.01
C VAL A 260 -18.49 -6.08 3.72
N ASN A 261 -19.69 -5.97 3.14
CA ASN A 261 -20.49 -7.11 2.74
C ASN A 261 -20.74 -7.19 1.23
N ASP A 262 -20.64 -6.07 0.53
CA ASP A 262 -20.79 -5.96 -0.92
C ASP A 262 -19.81 -4.94 -1.51
N ARG A 263 -19.85 -4.78 -2.84
CA ARG A 263 -18.92 -3.89 -3.55
C ARG A 263 -19.22 -2.41 -3.37
N ALA A 264 -20.47 -2.05 -3.08
CA ALA A 264 -20.83 -0.65 -2.84
C ALA A 264 -20.28 -0.19 -1.49
N GLN A 265 -20.44 -1.02 -0.44
CA GLN A 265 -19.84 -0.78 0.87
C GLN A 265 -18.31 -0.74 0.78
N LEU A 266 -17.68 -1.63 -0.01
CA LEU A 266 -16.24 -1.60 -0.25
C LEU A 266 -15.81 -0.25 -0.86
N ALA A 267 -16.51 0.23 -1.88
CA ALA A 267 -16.20 1.50 -2.53
C ALA A 267 -16.36 2.70 -1.59
N THR A 268 -17.40 2.68 -0.74
CA THR A 268 -17.60 3.72 0.29
C THR A 268 -16.44 3.75 1.28
N LEU A 269 -16.01 2.59 1.79
CA LEU A 269 -14.89 2.51 2.72
C LEU A 269 -13.56 2.85 2.06
N GLU A 270 -13.36 2.51 0.77
CA GLU A 270 -12.19 2.96 0.01
C GLU A 270 -12.08 4.48 0.01
N ARG A 271 -13.17 5.20 -0.32
CA ARG A 271 -13.15 6.67 -0.30
C ARG A 271 -12.90 7.25 1.09
N ALA A 272 -13.47 6.65 2.13
CA ALA A 272 -13.21 7.06 3.51
C ALA A 272 -11.75 6.85 3.92
N ALA A 273 -11.15 5.71 3.56
CA ALA A 273 -9.75 5.42 3.82
C ALA A 273 -8.82 6.39 3.08
N GLN A 274 -9.12 6.70 1.81
CA GLN A 274 -8.34 7.65 1.03
C GLN A 274 -8.46 9.08 1.58
N ALA A 275 -9.66 9.50 1.97
CA ALA A 275 -9.86 10.81 2.61
C ALA A 275 -9.07 10.95 3.93
N ALA A 276 -9.05 9.89 4.76
CA ALA A 276 -8.27 9.87 5.99
C ALA A 276 -6.75 9.98 5.72
N ARG A 277 -6.23 9.27 4.72
CA ARG A 277 -4.82 9.33 4.31
C ARG A 277 -4.43 10.69 3.75
N ALA A 278 -5.26 11.24 2.86
CA ALA A 278 -5.08 12.59 2.33
C ALA A 278 -5.03 13.64 3.46
N ARG A 279 -5.96 13.54 4.42
CA ARG A 279 -5.95 14.41 5.60
C ARG A 279 -4.66 14.27 6.43
N GLN A 280 -4.16 13.07 6.63
CA GLN A 280 -2.89 12.83 7.35
C GLN A 280 -1.71 13.52 6.65
N LEU A 281 -1.60 13.37 5.31
CA LEU A 281 -0.56 14.04 4.52
C LEU A 281 -0.64 15.57 4.66
N MET A 282 -1.84 16.15 4.56
CA MET A 282 -2.02 17.60 4.71
C MET A 282 -1.64 18.08 6.11
N LEU A 283 -2.02 17.34 7.15
CA LEU A 283 -1.62 17.66 8.54
C LEU A 283 -0.13 17.51 8.77
N ALA A 284 0.55 16.67 7.99
CA ALA A 284 2.00 16.50 8.01
C ALA A 284 2.75 17.51 7.13
N GLY A 285 2.03 18.46 6.47
CA GLY A 285 2.62 19.57 5.71
C GLY A 285 2.67 19.37 4.19
N VAL A 286 2.05 18.33 3.65
CA VAL A 286 1.92 18.14 2.19
C VAL A 286 0.78 19.01 1.65
N THR A 287 1.04 19.72 0.56
CA THR A 287 0.02 20.45 -0.19
C THR A 287 -0.67 19.52 -1.19
N LEU A 288 -1.96 19.25 -1.01
CA LEU A 288 -2.81 18.56 -1.97
C LEU A 288 -3.75 19.56 -2.66
N LEU A 289 -3.71 19.64 -3.99
CA LEU A 289 -4.58 20.57 -4.72
C LEU A 289 -6.05 20.18 -4.63
N ASP A 290 -6.33 18.89 -4.59
CA ASP A 290 -7.66 18.34 -4.31
C ASP A 290 -7.53 17.00 -3.57
N PRO A 291 -7.78 16.97 -2.25
CA PRO A 291 -7.64 15.77 -1.44
C PRO A 291 -8.63 14.65 -1.81
N ALA A 292 -9.71 14.94 -2.55
CA ALA A 292 -10.65 13.93 -3.00
C ALA A 292 -10.15 13.15 -4.25
N ARG A 293 -9.14 13.69 -4.94
CA ARG A 293 -8.61 13.15 -6.19
C ARG A 293 -7.16 12.66 -6.06
N ILE A 294 -6.87 12.01 -4.96
CA ILE A 294 -5.60 11.30 -4.75
C ILE A 294 -5.90 9.89 -4.26
N ASP A 295 -5.17 8.90 -4.76
CA ASP A 295 -5.26 7.52 -4.29
C ASP A 295 -3.91 7.04 -3.76
N ILE A 296 -3.89 6.57 -2.51
CA ILE A 296 -2.71 6.01 -1.86
C ILE A 296 -2.96 4.53 -1.57
N ARG A 297 -2.31 3.66 -2.36
CA ARG A 297 -2.41 2.20 -2.27
C ARG A 297 -1.11 1.62 -1.73
N GLY A 298 -0.74 2.04 -0.54
CA GLY A 298 0.52 1.69 0.10
C GLY A 298 0.95 2.76 1.11
N SER A 299 2.21 3.17 1.08
CA SER A 299 2.76 4.20 1.95
C SER A 299 3.41 5.35 1.17
N VAL A 300 3.36 6.56 1.74
CA VAL A 300 4.08 7.74 1.25
C VAL A 300 4.82 8.36 2.43
N ARG A 301 6.15 8.34 2.39
CA ARG A 301 7.02 9.11 3.26
C ARG A 301 7.46 10.35 2.52
N HIS A 302 7.57 11.48 3.18
CA HIS A 302 7.88 12.75 2.52
C HIS A 302 8.72 13.68 3.40
N GLY A 303 9.48 14.57 2.76
CA GLY A 303 10.12 15.73 3.38
C GLY A 303 9.15 16.90 3.53
N THR A 304 9.69 18.10 3.58
CA THR A 304 8.93 19.36 3.67
C THR A 304 8.60 19.93 2.27
N ASP A 305 7.58 20.77 2.21
CA ASP A 305 7.20 21.52 0.99
C ASP A 305 6.93 20.64 -0.24
N VAL A 306 6.29 19.50 0.00
CA VAL A 306 5.82 18.60 -1.06
C VAL A 306 4.47 19.08 -1.57
N SER A 307 4.30 19.17 -2.89
CA SER A 307 3.06 19.54 -3.57
C SER A 307 2.61 18.44 -4.52
N ILE A 308 1.35 18.03 -4.41
CA ILE A 308 0.76 16.96 -5.23
C ILE A 308 -0.52 17.46 -5.88
N ASP A 309 -0.57 17.34 -7.20
CA ASP A 309 -1.72 17.73 -8.02
C ASP A 309 -2.79 16.62 -8.06
N ILE A 310 -3.85 16.86 -8.80
CA ILE A 310 -5.02 15.98 -8.90
C ILE A 310 -4.73 14.66 -9.62
N ASN A 311 -5.51 13.62 -9.29
CA ASN A 311 -5.49 12.31 -9.95
C ASN A 311 -4.13 11.59 -9.86
N VAL A 312 -3.35 11.90 -8.84
CA VAL A 312 -2.09 11.17 -8.58
C VAL A 312 -2.39 9.88 -7.83
N ILE A 313 -1.74 8.80 -8.27
CA ILE A 313 -1.86 7.47 -7.66
C ILE A 313 -0.49 7.04 -7.13
N PHE A 314 -0.44 6.70 -5.85
CA PHE A 314 0.72 6.05 -5.23
C PHE A 314 0.42 4.56 -5.00
N GLU A 315 1.33 3.68 -5.44
CA GLU A 315 1.26 2.25 -5.18
C GLU A 315 2.52 1.75 -4.47
N GLY A 316 2.36 0.82 -3.52
CA GLY A 316 3.49 0.28 -2.75
C GLY A 316 4.15 1.33 -1.84
N ASP A 317 5.47 1.25 -1.69
CA ASP A 317 6.23 2.12 -0.79
C ASP A 317 6.93 3.24 -1.56
N ASN A 318 6.57 4.48 -1.26
CA ASN A 318 7.10 5.65 -1.94
C ASN A 318 7.77 6.58 -0.94
N THR A 319 8.92 7.12 -1.32
CA THR A 319 9.65 8.10 -0.52
C THR A 319 9.91 9.35 -1.36
N LEU A 320 9.52 10.51 -0.84
CA LEU A 320 9.67 11.82 -1.47
C LEU A 320 10.57 12.68 -0.59
N GLY A 321 11.55 13.32 -1.16
CA GLY A 321 12.35 14.34 -0.50
C GLY A 321 11.58 15.62 -0.22
N SER A 322 12.31 16.70 0.09
CA SER A 322 11.77 18.05 0.30
C SER A 322 11.66 18.82 -1.02
N ASN A 323 10.73 19.78 -1.10
CA ASN A 323 10.51 20.62 -2.29
C ASN A 323 10.17 19.79 -3.56
N VAL A 324 9.47 18.66 -3.40
CA VAL A 324 9.05 17.82 -4.52
C VAL A 324 7.70 18.29 -5.05
N SER A 325 7.59 18.42 -6.38
CA SER A 325 6.34 18.75 -7.06
C SER A 325 5.91 17.60 -7.97
N ILE A 326 4.66 17.12 -7.79
CA ILE A 326 4.09 16.02 -8.59
C ILE A 326 2.87 16.54 -9.34
N GLY A 327 2.95 16.57 -10.67
CA GLY A 327 1.88 17.03 -11.56
C GLY A 327 0.73 16.06 -11.70
N ALA A 328 -0.36 16.56 -12.28
CA ALA A 328 -1.62 15.83 -12.39
C ALA A 328 -1.49 14.51 -13.16
N GLY A 329 -2.24 13.49 -12.73
CA GLY A 329 -2.37 12.22 -13.43
C GLY A 329 -1.13 11.32 -13.39
N CYS A 330 -0.17 11.60 -12.51
CA CYS A 330 1.00 10.76 -12.34
C CYS A 330 0.68 9.47 -11.58
N VAL A 331 1.37 8.38 -11.94
CA VAL A 331 1.34 7.10 -11.23
C VAL A 331 2.75 6.78 -10.74
N LEU A 332 2.90 6.66 -9.42
CA LEU A 332 4.18 6.38 -8.77
C LEU A 332 4.08 5.05 -7.99
N LYS A 333 5.01 4.14 -8.27
CA LYS A 333 5.01 2.83 -7.62
C LYS A 333 6.40 2.43 -7.16
N ASN A 334 6.58 2.26 -5.85
CA ASN A 334 7.85 1.86 -5.23
C ASN A 334 9.00 2.78 -5.69
N VAL A 335 8.87 4.09 -5.50
CA VAL A 335 9.85 5.08 -5.96
C VAL A 335 10.58 5.74 -4.80
N GLU A 336 11.84 6.10 -5.04
CA GLU A 336 12.65 6.95 -4.18
C GLU A 336 12.98 8.24 -4.95
N ILE A 337 12.48 9.38 -4.47
CA ILE A 337 12.60 10.69 -5.11
C ILE A 337 13.32 11.63 -4.15
N GLY A 338 14.44 12.22 -4.61
CA GLY A 338 15.25 13.18 -3.88
C GLY A 338 14.63 14.57 -3.81
N ASP A 339 15.39 15.51 -3.21
CA ASP A 339 14.94 16.88 -2.98
C ASP A 339 14.82 17.69 -4.28
N GLY A 340 13.88 18.60 -4.35
CA GLY A 340 13.74 19.55 -5.46
C GLY A 340 13.32 18.91 -6.79
N VAL A 341 12.86 17.68 -6.79
CA VAL A 341 12.45 16.96 -8.01
C VAL A 341 11.08 17.45 -8.49
N THR A 342 10.95 17.63 -9.80
CA THR A 342 9.68 17.93 -10.46
C THR A 342 9.26 16.78 -11.35
N ILE A 343 8.09 16.17 -11.05
CA ILE A 343 7.43 15.19 -11.92
C ILE A 343 6.29 15.88 -12.64
N HIS A 344 6.43 16.01 -13.96
CA HIS A 344 5.41 16.63 -14.81
C HIS A 344 4.23 15.71 -15.10
N PRO A 345 3.05 16.28 -15.47
CA PRO A 345 1.80 15.53 -15.61
C PRO A 345 1.89 14.25 -16.47
N HIS A 346 1.05 13.28 -16.10
CA HIS A 346 0.86 12.02 -16.83
C HIS A 346 2.11 11.14 -16.96
N SER A 347 3.07 11.28 -16.03
CA SER A 347 4.24 10.41 -15.98
C SER A 347 3.94 9.15 -15.16
N VAL A 348 4.48 8.01 -15.61
CA VAL A 348 4.36 6.71 -14.92
C VAL A 348 5.73 6.25 -14.48
N ILE A 349 5.95 6.12 -13.18
CA ILE A 349 7.25 5.81 -12.59
C ILE A 349 7.11 4.60 -11.68
N GLU A 350 7.88 3.55 -11.98
CA GLU A 350 7.86 2.31 -11.22
C GLU A 350 9.27 1.85 -10.88
N GLY A 351 9.54 1.55 -9.59
CA GLY A 351 10.80 0.96 -9.13
C GLY A 351 12.04 1.77 -9.54
N ALA A 352 11.94 3.09 -9.49
CA ALA A 352 12.98 4.00 -9.91
C ALA A 352 13.55 4.80 -8.72
N ARG A 353 14.82 5.20 -8.84
CA ARG A 353 15.51 6.12 -7.93
C ARG A 353 15.86 7.39 -8.68
N ILE A 354 15.44 8.52 -8.16
CA ILE A 354 15.59 9.83 -8.80
C ILE A 354 16.31 10.74 -7.80
N ALA A 355 17.55 11.13 -8.11
CA ALA A 355 18.33 12.01 -7.27
C ALA A 355 17.78 13.46 -7.26
N ALA A 356 18.39 14.32 -6.45
CA ALA A 356 17.93 15.68 -6.26
C ALA A 356 17.94 16.51 -7.56
N GLY A 357 17.03 17.49 -7.65
CA GLY A 357 16.98 18.48 -8.74
C GLY A 357 16.58 17.94 -10.11
N CYS A 358 16.18 16.68 -10.19
CA CYS A 358 15.76 16.07 -11.46
C CYS A 358 14.40 16.58 -11.96
N SER A 359 14.19 16.48 -13.28
CA SER A 359 12.93 16.81 -13.95
C SER A 359 12.48 15.62 -14.82
N VAL A 360 11.23 15.15 -14.62
CA VAL A 360 10.70 13.97 -15.33
C VAL A 360 9.37 14.28 -15.98
N GLY A 361 9.23 14.00 -17.27
CA GLY A 361 8.00 14.15 -18.02
C GLY A 361 7.88 15.47 -18.81
N PRO A 362 6.65 15.82 -19.26
CA PRO A 362 5.39 15.05 -19.09
C PRO A 362 5.35 13.76 -19.94
N PHE A 363 4.40 12.88 -19.64
CA PHE A 363 4.22 11.61 -20.38
C PHE A 363 5.49 10.75 -20.46
N ALA A 364 6.32 10.78 -19.43
CA ALA A 364 7.50 9.91 -19.33
C ALA A 364 7.13 8.58 -18.67
N ARG A 365 7.83 7.51 -19.07
CA ARG A 365 7.69 6.20 -18.44
C ARG A 365 9.03 5.69 -17.91
N LEU A 366 9.21 5.71 -16.60
CA LEU A 366 10.38 5.13 -15.95
C LEU A 366 10.01 3.76 -15.42
N ARG A 367 10.67 2.72 -15.97
CA ARG A 367 10.45 1.32 -15.57
C ARG A 367 11.46 0.89 -14.52
N PRO A 368 11.23 -0.26 -13.86
CA PRO A 368 12.09 -0.75 -12.79
C PRO A 368 13.57 -0.83 -13.17
N GLY A 369 14.41 -0.41 -12.21
CA GLY A 369 15.85 -0.35 -12.37
C GLY A 369 16.37 0.94 -13.03
N THR A 370 15.52 1.93 -13.25
CA THR A 370 15.96 3.26 -13.68
C THR A 370 16.52 4.03 -12.50
N ARG A 371 17.72 4.60 -12.67
CA ARG A 371 18.38 5.52 -11.74
C ARG A 371 18.73 6.80 -12.45
N MET A 372 18.44 7.92 -11.81
CA MET A 372 18.79 9.26 -12.32
C MET A 372 19.73 9.95 -11.34
N GLY A 373 20.88 10.37 -11.84
CA GLY A 373 21.82 11.24 -11.15
C GLY A 373 21.29 12.65 -10.96
N GLU A 374 21.96 13.43 -10.14
CA GLU A 374 21.54 14.79 -9.76
C GLU A 374 21.33 15.68 -10.98
N GLY A 375 20.25 16.47 -10.98
CA GLY A 375 19.93 17.41 -12.05
C GLY A 375 19.63 16.81 -13.41
N ALA A 376 19.57 15.47 -13.53
CA ALA A 376 19.25 14.80 -14.79
C ALA A 376 17.81 15.10 -15.25
N LYS A 377 17.59 15.09 -16.56
CA LYS A 377 16.31 15.37 -17.17
C LYS A 377 15.84 14.27 -18.11
N ILE A 378 14.64 13.77 -17.85
CA ILE A 378 13.89 12.91 -18.77
C ILE A 378 12.65 13.69 -19.23
N GLY A 379 12.48 13.89 -20.53
CA GLY A 379 11.40 14.67 -21.10
C GLY A 379 10.23 13.83 -21.60
N ASN A 380 9.43 14.40 -22.50
CA ASN A 380 8.16 13.84 -22.95
C ASN A 380 8.33 12.64 -23.86
N PHE A 381 7.48 11.65 -23.66
CA PHE A 381 7.44 10.38 -24.44
C PHE A 381 8.79 9.65 -24.43
N VAL A 382 9.50 9.72 -23.33
CA VAL A 382 10.72 8.95 -23.10
C VAL A 382 10.37 7.75 -22.23
N GLU A 383 10.82 6.57 -22.66
CA GLU A 383 10.76 5.35 -21.85
C GLU A 383 12.16 4.92 -21.44
N THR A 384 12.35 4.61 -20.15
CA THR A 384 13.60 4.06 -19.62
C THR A 384 13.36 2.73 -18.90
N LYS A 385 14.35 1.83 -18.93
CA LYS A 385 14.30 0.55 -18.23
C LYS A 385 15.72 0.08 -17.90
N LYS A 386 16.01 -0.23 -16.62
CA LYS A 386 17.36 -0.65 -16.21
C LYS A 386 18.39 0.30 -16.83
N ALA A 387 18.22 1.59 -16.61
CA ALA A 387 19.09 2.62 -17.14
C ALA A 387 19.67 3.43 -15.99
N ASP A 388 20.99 3.53 -15.95
CA ASP A 388 21.72 4.44 -15.07
C ASP A 388 22.04 5.72 -15.85
N ILE A 389 21.49 6.85 -15.43
CA ILE A 389 21.60 8.13 -16.12
C ILE A 389 22.41 9.06 -15.23
N GLY A 390 23.62 9.45 -15.66
CA GLY A 390 24.52 10.29 -14.91
C GLY A 390 23.98 11.71 -14.67
N ALA A 391 24.64 12.42 -13.76
CA ALA A 391 24.26 13.76 -13.37
C ALA A 391 24.17 14.71 -14.57
N HIS A 392 23.19 15.64 -14.54
CA HIS A 392 22.95 16.68 -15.56
C HIS A 392 22.68 16.16 -16.98
N SER A 393 22.63 14.84 -17.19
CA SER A 393 22.33 14.22 -18.49
C SER A 393 20.87 14.43 -18.90
N LYS A 394 20.64 14.55 -20.21
CA LYS A 394 19.33 14.95 -20.77
C LYS A 394 18.88 13.97 -21.85
N ILE A 395 17.67 13.41 -21.66
CA ILE A 395 16.93 12.59 -22.62
C ILE A 395 15.59 13.29 -22.83
N SER A 396 15.52 14.23 -23.77
CA SER A 396 14.43 15.22 -23.77
C SER A 396 13.16 14.79 -24.49
N HIS A 397 13.23 13.93 -25.50
CA HIS A 397 12.07 13.65 -26.35
C HIS A 397 12.12 12.27 -26.99
N LEU A 398 10.95 11.58 -27.05
CA LEU A 398 10.65 10.48 -27.99
C LEU A 398 11.74 9.38 -28.05
N SER A 399 12.32 8.99 -26.94
CA SER A 399 13.47 8.07 -26.90
C SER A 399 13.17 6.82 -26.08
N TYR A 400 13.77 5.68 -26.46
CA TYR A 400 13.84 4.51 -25.64
C TYR A 400 15.27 4.26 -25.18
N VAL A 401 15.48 4.24 -23.86
CA VAL A 401 16.77 3.96 -23.25
C VAL A 401 16.63 2.78 -22.28
N GLY A 402 17.06 1.62 -22.73
CA GLY A 402 16.98 0.38 -21.98
C GLY A 402 18.32 -0.33 -21.87
N ASP A 403 18.59 -0.97 -20.72
CA ASP A 403 19.83 -1.67 -20.40
C ASP A 403 21.05 -0.79 -20.80
N ALA A 404 21.12 0.42 -20.23
CA ALA A 404 22.08 1.43 -20.65
C ALA A 404 22.70 2.17 -19.45
N VAL A 405 23.96 2.56 -19.60
CA VAL A 405 24.70 3.41 -18.66
C VAL A 405 25.14 4.68 -19.38
N LEU A 406 24.66 5.81 -18.92
CA LEU A 406 25.01 7.14 -19.39
C LEU A 406 25.87 7.82 -18.33
N GLY A 407 26.98 8.42 -18.74
CA GLY A 407 27.80 9.29 -17.91
C GLY A 407 27.12 10.60 -17.58
N GLU A 408 27.91 11.55 -17.08
CA GLU A 408 27.47 12.89 -16.74
C GLU A 408 27.39 13.79 -17.99
N ASP A 409 26.53 14.81 -17.97
CA ASP A 409 26.36 15.81 -19.02
C ASP A 409 26.10 15.23 -20.43
N VAL A 410 25.56 14.02 -20.53
CA VAL A 410 25.22 13.41 -21.82
C VAL A 410 23.95 14.06 -22.38
N ASN A 411 23.96 14.36 -23.69
CA ASN A 411 22.76 14.79 -24.38
C ASN A 411 22.27 13.74 -25.38
N VAL A 412 21.05 13.22 -25.17
CA VAL A 412 20.42 12.24 -26.06
C VAL A 412 19.37 12.95 -26.93
N GLY A 413 19.59 12.96 -28.24
CA GLY A 413 18.69 13.55 -29.23
C GLY A 413 17.38 12.79 -29.38
N ALA A 414 16.33 13.50 -29.82
CA ALA A 414 15.00 12.93 -30.03
C ALA A 414 15.00 11.72 -30.96
N GLY A 415 14.20 10.71 -30.63
CA GLY A 415 14.08 9.49 -31.45
C GLY A 415 15.25 8.52 -31.32
N THR A 416 16.12 8.70 -30.32
CA THR A 416 17.22 7.76 -30.06
C THR A 416 16.67 6.48 -29.43
N ILE A 417 17.20 5.33 -29.89
CA ILE A 417 16.85 4.00 -29.40
C ILE A 417 18.12 3.22 -29.05
N THR A 418 18.19 2.69 -27.84
CA THR A 418 19.14 1.63 -27.50
C THR A 418 18.54 0.29 -27.94
N CYS A 419 19.12 -0.31 -29.00
CA CYS A 419 18.67 -1.61 -29.52
C CYS A 419 19.29 -2.71 -28.64
N ASN A 420 18.72 -2.94 -27.48
CA ASN A 420 19.26 -3.76 -26.39
C ASN A 420 18.89 -5.25 -26.46
N TYR A 421 18.14 -5.69 -27.47
CA TYR A 421 17.60 -7.05 -27.55
C TYR A 421 17.73 -7.64 -28.96
N ASP A 422 18.33 -8.83 -29.06
CA ASP A 422 18.58 -9.54 -30.33
C ASP A 422 17.53 -10.60 -30.66
N GLY A 423 16.47 -10.70 -29.87
CA GLY A 423 15.45 -11.74 -29.98
C GLY A 423 15.57 -12.82 -28.90
N VAL A 424 16.74 -12.96 -28.25
CA VAL A 424 17.02 -13.94 -27.20
C VAL A 424 17.69 -13.28 -26.00
N ASN A 425 18.78 -12.52 -26.23
CA ASN A 425 19.63 -11.93 -25.20
C ASN A 425 19.45 -10.41 -25.12
N LYS A 426 19.86 -9.85 -23.96
CA LYS A 426 19.92 -8.40 -23.76
C LYS A 426 21.36 -7.98 -23.59
N PHE A 427 21.69 -6.83 -24.16
CA PHE A 427 23.02 -6.26 -24.19
C PHE A 427 22.96 -4.82 -23.69
N GLU A 428 24.07 -4.35 -23.17
CA GLU A 428 24.20 -3.03 -22.58
C GLU A 428 24.77 -2.02 -23.58
N THR A 429 24.24 -0.81 -23.55
CA THR A 429 24.79 0.37 -24.21
C THR A 429 25.50 1.24 -23.17
N ARG A 430 26.75 1.65 -23.45
CA ARG A 430 27.49 2.61 -22.61
C ARG A 430 27.73 3.90 -23.35
N ILE A 431 27.45 5.02 -22.69
CA ILE A 431 27.66 6.39 -23.25
C ILE A 431 28.49 7.15 -22.22
N GLY A 432 29.68 7.57 -22.60
CA GLY A 432 30.62 8.30 -21.76
C GLY A 432 30.21 9.77 -21.53
N ASP A 433 30.88 10.39 -20.57
CA ASP A 433 30.57 11.76 -20.11
C ASP A 433 30.63 12.77 -21.26
N GLY A 434 29.73 13.75 -21.23
CA GLY A 434 29.69 14.85 -22.21
C GLY A 434 29.38 14.40 -23.65
N ALA A 435 29.03 13.14 -23.88
CA ALA A 435 28.73 12.65 -25.23
C ALA A 435 27.41 13.27 -25.77
N PHE A 436 27.37 13.54 -27.07
CA PHE A 436 26.22 14.05 -27.78
C PHE A 436 25.69 13.02 -28.78
N ILE A 437 24.50 12.53 -28.55
CA ILE A 437 23.83 11.59 -29.45
C ILE A 437 22.83 12.38 -30.33
N GLY A 438 23.05 12.41 -31.64
CA GLY A 438 22.17 13.09 -32.58
C GLY A 438 20.79 12.42 -32.69
N SER A 439 19.80 13.19 -33.10
CA SER A 439 18.41 12.70 -33.22
C SER A 439 18.28 11.50 -34.18
N ASN A 440 17.27 10.64 -33.95
CA ASN A 440 16.98 9.44 -34.74
C ASN A 440 18.19 8.47 -34.85
N THR A 441 18.96 8.35 -33.79
CA THR A 441 20.10 7.42 -33.71
C THR A 441 19.66 6.08 -33.16
N ALA A 442 20.07 4.99 -33.82
CA ALA A 442 19.96 3.63 -33.28
C ALA A 442 21.33 3.19 -32.76
N LEU A 443 21.42 2.88 -31.45
CA LEU A 443 22.61 2.33 -30.80
C LEU A 443 22.41 0.81 -30.66
N VAL A 444 23.08 0.02 -31.51
CA VAL A 444 22.95 -1.45 -31.52
C VAL A 444 23.87 -2.06 -30.51
N ALA A 445 23.31 -2.46 -29.39
CA ALA A 445 24.08 -3.03 -28.27
C ALA A 445 24.58 -4.46 -28.57
N PRO A 446 25.78 -4.89 -28.05
CA PRO A 446 26.61 -4.13 -27.15
C PRO A 446 27.41 -3.03 -27.85
N VAL A 447 27.35 -1.80 -27.37
CA VAL A 447 28.08 -0.68 -27.98
C VAL A 447 28.49 0.33 -26.92
N THR A 448 29.65 0.93 -27.10
CA THR A 448 30.18 2.01 -26.26
C THR A 448 30.37 3.27 -27.10
N VAL A 449 29.84 4.38 -26.63
CA VAL A 449 30.14 5.72 -27.14
C VAL A 449 31.08 6.41 -26.14
N GLY A 450 32.31 6.75 -26.55
CA GLY A 450 33.30 7.34 -25.69
C GLY A 450 32.92 8.74 -25.20
N ALA A 451 33.63 9.21 -24.18
CA ALA A 451 33.42 10.51 -23.59
C ALA A 451 33.62 11.62 -24.65
N HIS A 452 32.77 12.68 -24.56
CA HIS A 452 32.80 13.83 -25.48
C HIS A 452 32.66 13.48 -26.96
N ALA A 453 32.32 12.23 -27.29
CA ALA A 453 32.05 11.82 -28.67
C ALA A 453 30.70 12.40 -29.15
N THR A 454 30.62 12.67 -30.43
CA THR A 454 29.40 13.11 -31.10
C THR A 454 28.94 12.04 -32.09
N VAL A 455 27.68 11.65 -32.00
CA VAL A 455 27.04 10.80 -33.02
C VAL A 455 26.14 11.67 -33.91
N GLY A 456 26.40 11.64 -35.22
CA GLY A 456 25.59 12.40 -36.18
C GLY A 456 24.15 11.90 -36.28
N ALA A 457 23.18 12.81 -36.38
CA ALA A 457 21.75 12.45 -36.46
C ALA A 457 21.44 11.43 -37.57
N GLY A 458 20.50 10.53 -37.34
CA GLY A 458 20.09 9.48 -38.30
C GLY A 458 21.10 8.34 -38.45
N SER A 459 22.02 8.19 -37.53
CA SER A 459 23.05 7.15 -37.58
C SER A 459 22.57 5.82 -36.96
N VAL A 460 23.06 4.71 -37.52
CA VAL A 460 22.95 3.37 -36.93
C VAL A 460 24.32 2.93 -36.48
N ILE A 461 24.58 2.97 -35.18
CA ILE A 461 25.89 2.70 -34.59
C ILE A 461 25.94 1.23 -34.15
N THR A 462 26.83 0.45 -34.78
CA THR A 462 26.98 -1.00 -34.53
C THR A 462 28.36 -1.35 -33.98
N THR A 463 29.30 -0.40 -33.93
CA THR A 463 30.64 -0.53 -33.38
C THR A 463 30.93 0.64 -32.44
N SER A 464 31.79 0.40 -31.46
CA SER A 464 32.14 1.44 -30.46
C SER A 464 32.73 2.70 -31.11
N VAL A 465 32.36 3.85 -30.58
CA VAL A 465 32.81 5.17 -30.98
C VAL A 465 33.91 5.62 -30.01
N PRO A 466 35.12 5.95 -30.48
CA PRO A 466 36.17 6.46 -29.61
C PRO A 466 35.84 7.81 -28.98
N GLU A 467 36.52 8.16 -27.90
CA GLU A 467 36.41 9.46 -27.26
C GLU A 467 36.76 10.61 -28.22
N ASN A 468 36.10 11.77 -28.00
CA ASN A 468 36.38 13.00 -28.75
C ASN A 468 36.25 12.87 -30.27
N THR A 469 35.45 11.93 -30.78
CA THR A 469 35.27 11.67 -32.22
C THR A 469 33.84 12.01 -32.68
N LEU A 470 33.72 12.25 -33.98
CA LEU A 470 32.41 12.32 -34.66
C LEU A 470 32.16 11.00 -35.41
N ALA A 471 31.15 10.26 -35.02
CA ALA A 471 30.66 9.10 -35.74
C ALA A 471 29.46 9.43 -36.60
N VAL A 472 29.50 9.08 -37.89
CA VAL A 472 28.40 9.24 -38.82
C VAL A 472 28.19 7.93 -39.58
N ALA A 473 27.06 7.27 -39.32
CA ALA A 473 26.74 5.98 -39.93
C ALA A 473 25.32 6.06 -40.60
N ARG A 474 25.23 6.78 -41.69
CA ARG A 474 24.02 6.99 -42.48
C ARG A 474 24.35 7.08 -43.97
N GLY A 475 23.38 6.73 -44.85
CA GLY A 475 23.55 6.85 -46.29
C GLY A 475 23.76 8.29 -46.77
N LYS A 476 24.50 8.45 -47.87
CA LYS A 476 24.66 9.77 -48.51
C LYS A 476 23.31 10.18 -49.14
N GLN A 477 22.87 11.39 -48.89
CA GLN A 477 21.65 11.93 -49.48
C GLN A 477 21.73 11.93 -51.01
N ARG A 478 20.67 11.51 -51.66
CA ARG A 478 20.50 11.56 -53.12
C ARG A 478 19.24 12.34 -53.42
N ASN A 479 19.35 13.38 -54.25
CA ASN A 479 18.23 14.10 -54.82
C ASN A 479 17.88 13.49 -56.16
N ILE A 480 16.61 13.30 -56.47
CA ILE A 480 16.11 12.76 -57.70
C ILE A 480 15.39 13.88 -58.40
N ASP A 481 16.02 14.42 -59.44
CA ASP A 481 15.43 15.49 -60.23
C ASP A 481 14.28 14.97 -61.08
N GLY A 482 13.25 15.79 -61.27
CA GLY A 482 12.09 15.43 -62.05
C GLY A 482 11.14 14.40 -61.45
N TRP A 483 11.33 14.00 -60.16
CA TRP A 483 10.42 13.07 -59.48
C TRP A 483 9.01 13.68 -59.39
N LYS A 484 8.00 12.94 -59.88
CA LYS A 484 6.58 13.31 -59.80
C LYS A 484 5.89 12.47 -58.74
N ARG A 485 5.13 13.12 -57.87
CA ARG A 485 4.29 12.43 -56.91
C ARG A 485 3.19 11.66 -57.67
N PRO A 486 2.92 10.38 -57.33
CA PRO A 486 1.78 9.67 -57.88
C PRO A 486 0.47 10.40 -57.58
N GLU A 487 -0.37 10.56 -58.60
CA GLU A 487 -1.72 11.12 -58.46
C GLU A 487 -2.73 9.98 -58.55
N LYS A 488 -3.90 10.12 -57.87
CA LYS A 488 -4.99 9.18 -58.05
C LYS A 488 -5.52 9.33 -59.48
N GLU A 489 -5.60 8.23 -60.24
CA GLU A 489 -6.40 8.17 -61.43
C GLU A 489 -7.87 8.49 -61.09
N SER A 490 -8.42 9.52 -61.70
CA SER A 490 -9.78 10.04 -61.49
C SER A 490 -10.82 9.11 -62.06
#